data_bc1a1da455121f6302777c75440985da
#
_entry.id   bc1a1da455121f6302777c75440985da
#
_cell.length_a   1.000
_cell.length_b   1.000
_cell.length_c   1.000
_cell.angle_alpha   90.00
_cell.angle_beta   90.00
_cell.angle_gamma   90.00
#
_symmetry.space_group_name_H-M   'P 1'
#
loop_
_entity.id
_entity.type
_entity.pdbx_description
1 polymer ?
#
loop_
_entity_poly.entity_id
_entity_poly.type
_entity_poly.pdbx_seq_one_letter_code
_entity_poly.pdbx_strand_id
1 'polypeptide(L)'
;MARAGGRAGRVGVVTDSTACLPAELVAGCAPDAASLLRVAPLNVTIGDVTRPEDELGADAVASAQAEGIAVTTSRPSPAAFVEAYRALADAGCTSIVSLHASQALSSTVSSARLASLEAGLDVEVVDSRTLGMALGFGVLAALRWSQAGYDVDAVAEAARATCASSRTAFYVDSLEPLRRGGRIGRAGALFGSALSIKPLLQVDDGVIAPLARVRSRGKAVERLGTWALAQAENLGEGERVCAVHSLQHSELAQVLVDRLGGGASPGAGRDGEARSAEASSTGSSGGTGDDATGPARPGSRAAGPRADGAPGAAGPDAADQVGDVAALGAPSPDGTRGDGARAAAEADAASSSAVRWAMAPVQARLGAVVTAHVGAGALGAVVAVMPEPPG
;
A
#
# COMPACT_ATOMS: atom_id res chain seq x y z
N MET A 1 -27.16 26.66 -1.42
CA MET A 1 -28.60 26.55 -1.11
C MET A 1 -28.91 25.06 -0.96
N ALA A 2 -28.97 24.57 0.27
CA ALA A 2 -29.32 23.18 0.56
C ALA A 2 -30.79 22.94 0.19
N ARG A 3 -31.05 21.95 -0.65
CA ARG A 3 -32.40 21.45 -0.89
C ARG A 3 -32.88 20.73 0.36
N ALA A 4 -33.71 21.40 1.15
CA ALA A 4 -34.41 20.80 2.25
C ALA A 4 -35.55 19.90 1.73
N GLY A 5 -35.65 18.66 2.25
CA GLY A 5 -36.91 17.97 2.44
C GLY A 5 -37.31 16.89 1.45
N GLY A 6 -36.41 15.96 1.07
CA GLY A 6 -36.79 14.61 0.67
C GLY A 6 -35.87 13.65 1.44
N ARG A 7 -36.39 12.56 1.98
CA ARG A 7 -35.57 11.50 2.54
C ARG A 7 -34.59 11.11 1.43
N ALA A 8 -33.30 11.48 1.60
CA ALA A 8 -32.30 11.11 0.60
C ALA A 8 -32.37 9.60 0.42
N GLY A 9 -32.39 9.13 -0.82
CA GLY A 9 -32.41 7.70 -1.09
C GLY A 9 -31.19 7.05 -0.49
N ARG A 10 -31.25 5.76 -0.23
CA ARG A 10 -30.13 5.01 0.35
C ARG A 10 -28.96 4.97 -0.65
N VAL A 11 -27.78 5.45 -0.23
CA VAL A 11 -26.56 5.48 -1.06
C VAL A 11 -25.75 4.22 -0.82
N GLY A 12 -25.50 3.41 -1.87
CA GLY A 12 -24.58 2.28 -1.82
C GLY A 12 -23.13 2.72 -2.06
N VAL A 13 -22.18 1.91 -1.63
CA VAL A 13 -20.75 2.15 -1.84
C VAL A 13 -20.13 0.95 -2.55
N VAL A 14 -19.43 1.19 -3.66
CA VAL A 14 -18.64 0.17 -4.35
C VAL A 14 -17.18 0.59 -4.31
N THR A 15 -16.32 -0.35 -4.01
CA THR A 15 -14.86 -0.17 -4.09
C THR A 15 -14.21 -1.36 -4.77
N ASP A 16 -12.89 -1.37 -4.83
CA ASP A 16 -12.13 -2.51 -5.31
C ASP A 16 -11.23 -3.10 -4.22
N SER A 17 -10.73 -4.30 -4.44
CA SER A 17 -9.96 -5.06 -3.44
C SER A 17 -8.65 -4.40 -3.00
N THR A 18 -8.13 -3.43 -3.77
CA THR A 18 -6.92 -2.68 -3.37
C THR A 18 -7.15 -1.76 -2.18
N ALA A 19 -8.39 -1.55 -1.73
CA ALA A 19 -8.71 -0.81 -0.49
C ALA A 19 -8.14 -1.49 0.75
N CYS A 20 -7.87 -2.79 0.71
CA CYS A 20 -7.31 -3.58 1.82
C CYS A 20 -8.09 -3.37 3.14
N LEU A 21 -9.41 -3.27 3.05
CA LEU A 21 -10.31 -2.99 4.18
C LEU A 21 -10.44 -4.19 5.11
N PRO A 22 -10.06 -4.07 6.40
CA PRO A 22 -10.39 -5.08 7.41
C PRO A 22 -11.91 -5.16 7.62
N ALA A 23 -12.45 -6.37 7.68
CA ALA A 23 -13.89 -6.58 7.85
C ALA A 23 -14.42 -5.98 9.17
N GLU A 24 -13.58 -5.98 10.20
CA GLU A 24 -13.89 -5.43 11.52
C GLU A 24 -14.13 -3.92 11.47
N LEU A 25 -13.40 -3.19 10.63
CA LEU A 25 -13.60 -1.76 10.45
C LEU A 25 -14.92 -1.45 9.74
N VAL A 26 -15.28 -2.28 8.74
CA VAL A 26 -16.56 -2.15 8.05
C VAL A 26 -17.71 -2.42 9.02
N ALA A 27 -17.62 -3.51 9.79
CA ALA A 27 -18.64 -3.87 10.79
C ALA A 27 -18.76 -2.82 11.90
N GLY A 28 -17.65 -2.21 12.32
CA GLY A 28 -17.62 -1.17 13.35
C GLY A 28 -17.97 0.23 12.84
N CYS A 29 -17.99 0.43 11.51
CA CYS A 29 -18.22 1.75 10.91
C CYS A 29 -19.68 2.22 11.14
N ALA A 30 -20.63 1.29 10.93
CA ALA A 30 -22.04 1.58 11.09
C ALA A 30 -22.87 0.27 11.04
N PRO A 31 -24.07 0.19 11.69
CA PRO A 31 -24.82 -1.05 11.86
C PRO A 31 -25.11 -1.84 10.58
N ASP A 32 -25.41 -1.17 9.48
CA ASP A 32 -25.73 -1.78 8.18
C ASP A 32 -24.64 -1.60 7.11
N ALA A 33 -23.44 -1.17 7.51
CA ALA A 33 -22.36 -0.83 6.57
C ALA A 33 -22.06 -1.97 5.59
N ALA A 34 -22.02 -3.21 6.06
CA ALA A 34 -21.76 -4.37 5.21
C ALA A 34 -22.83 -4.57 4.12
N SER A 35 -24.10 -4.21 4.38
CA SER A 35 -25.17 -4.30 3.40
C SER A 35 -25.07 -3.24 2.30
N LEU A 36 -24.42 -2.11 2.60
CA LEU A 36 -24.22 -0.99 1.70
C LEU A 36 -22.92 -1.07 0.90
N LEU A 37 -22.04 -2.00 1.22
CA LEU A 37 -20.72 -2.11 0.59
C LEU A 37 -20.67 -3.30 -0.38
N ARG A 38 -20.09 -3.07 -1.56
CA ARG A 38 -19.62 -4.14 -2.45
C ARG A 38 -18.17 -3.88 -2.81
N VAL A 39 -17.37 -4.94 -2.78
CA VAL A 39 -15.96 -4.91 -3.17
C VAL A 39 -15.83 -5.69 -4.47
N ALA A 40 -15.41 -5.02 -5.54
CA ALA A 40 -15.11 -5.67 -6.81
C ALA A 40 -13.67 -6.21 -6.77
N PRO A 41 -13.46 -7.54 -6.78
CA PRO A 41 -12.12 -8.10 -6.71
C PRO A 41 -11.37 -7.86 -8.02
N LEU A 42 -10.10 -7.43 -7.92
CA LEU A 42 -9.17 -7.50 -9.04
C LEU A 42 -8.75 -8.94 -9.25
N ASN A 43 -8.22 -9.24 -10.44
CA ASN A 43 -7.72 -10.58 -10.72
C ASN A 43 -6.20 -10.63 -10.58
N VAL A 44 -5.71 -11.78 -10.13
CA VAL A 44 -4.29 -12.13 -10.06
C VAL A 44 -4.03 -13.33 -10.94
N THR A 45 -2.99 -13.27 -11.74
CA THR A 45 -2.51 -14.39 -12.57
C THR A 45 -1.16 -14.85 -12.04
N ILE A 46 -1.06 -16.12 -11.63
CA ILE A 46 0.17 -16.79 -11.23
C ILE A 46 0.50 -17.84 -12.31
N GLY A 47 1.61 -17.65 -13.03
CA GLY A 47 1.89 -18.46 -14.21
C GLY A 47 0.76 -18.32 -15.24
N ASP A 48 0.06 -19.42 -15.54
CA ASP A 48 -1.05 -19.45 -16.51
C ASP A 48 -2.44 -19.45 -15.84
N VAL A 49 -2.51 -19.35 -14.49
CA VAL A 49 -3.78 -19.44 -13.75
C VAL A 49 -4.21 -18.06 -13.27
N THR A 50 -5.37 -17.61 -13.73
CA THR A 50 -6.01 -16.36 -13.29
C THR A 50 -7.16 -16.66 -12.33
N ARG A 51 -7.20 -15.94 -11.19
CA ARG A 51 -8.28 -15.98 -10.21
C ARG A 51 -8.58 -14.59 -9.66
N PRO A 52 -9.82 -14.35 -9.21
CA PRO A 52 -10.15 -13.17 -8.40
C PRO A 52 -9.32 -13.15 -7.10
N GLU A 53 -9.03 -11.95 -6.59
CA GLU A 53 -8.19 -11.76 -5.39
C GLU A 53 -8.79 -12.38 -4.13
N ASP A 54 -10.10 -12.41 -4.00
CA ASP A 54 -10.83 -13.02 -2.88
C ASP A 54 -10.74 -14.56 -2.85
N GLU A 55 -10.45 -15.19 -3.99
CA GLU A 55 -10.15 -16.62 -4.08
C GLU A 55 -8.65 -16.93 -3.91
N LEU A 56 -7.78 -15.91 -3.94
CA LEU A 56 -6.33 -16.07 -3.93
C LEU A 56 -5.71 -15.23 -2.82
N GLY A 57 -5.22 -15.87 -1.77
CA GLY A 57 -4.55 -15.18 -0.67
C GLY A 57 -3.22 -14.54 -1.09
N ALA A 58 -2.85 -13.44 -0.43
CA ALA A 58 -1.58 -12.74 -0.66
C ALA A 58 -0.34 -13.62 -0.43
N ASP A 59 -0.44 -14.66 0.41
CA ASP A 59 0.64 -15.62 0.65
C ASP A 59 0.96 -16.46 -0.59
N ALA A 60 -0.05 -16.82 -1.40
CA ALA A 60 0.17 -17.53 -2.67
C ALA A 60 0.97 -16.67 -3.66
N VAL A 61 0.70 -15.37 -3.70
CA VAL A 61 1.48 -14.41 -4.49
C VAL A 61 2.92 -14.32 -3.97
N ALA A 62 3.10 -14.24 -2.65
CA ALA A 62 4.41 -14.17 -2.02
C ALA A 62 5.26 -15.42 -2.33
N SER A 63 4.66 -16.61 -2.24
CA SER A 63 5.31 -17.89 -2.57
C SER A 63 5.69 -17.95 -4.05
N ALA A 64 4.77 -17.61 -4.95
CA ALA A 64 5.05 -17.60 -6.38
C ALA A 64 6.19 -16.64 -6.75
N GLN A 65 6.21 -15.44 -6.16
CA GLN A 65 7.30 -14.48 -6.36
C GLN A 65 8.64 -15.00 -5.83
N ALA A 66 8.65 -15.69 -4.68
CA ALA A 66 9.87 -16.29 -4.12
C ALA A 66 10.42 -17.43 -5.00
N GLU A 67 9.54 -18.17 -5.66
CA GLU A 67 9.87 -19.24 -6.62
C GLU A 67 10.23 -18.70 -8.02
N GLY A 68 10.14 -17.38 -8.24
CA GLY A 68 10.41 -16.75 -9.52
C GLY A 68 9.30 -16.94 -10.57
N ILE A 69 8.12 -17.41 -10.15
CA ILE A 69 6.94 -17.56 -11.01
C ILE A 69 6.41 -16.16 -11.36
N ALA A 70 6.05 -15.98 -12.62
CA ALA A 70 5.48 -14.71 -13.07
C ALA A 70 4.12 -14.44 -12.39
N VAL A 71 3.97 -13.25 -11.83
CA VAL A 71 2.72 -12.78 -11.24
C VAL A 71 2.32 -11.48 -11.92
N THR A 72 1.08 -11.43 -12.41
CA THR A 72 0.48 -10.22 -13.01
C THR A 72 -0.91 -9.97 -12.43
N THR A 73 -1.44 -8.78 -12.66
CA THR A 73 -2.78 -8.40 -12.17
C THR A 73 -3.59 -7.76 -13.28
N SER A 74 -4.90 -7.89 -13.20
CA SER A 74 -5.82 -7.20 -14.08
C SER A 74 -7.00 -6.59 -13.29
N ARG A 75 -7.55 -5.50 -13.84
CA ARG A 75 -8.72 -4.83 -13.26
C ARG A 75 -9.96 -5.72 -13.31
N PRO A 76 -10.99 -5.47 -12.50
CA PRO A 76 -12.30 -6.09 -12.66
C PRO A 76 -12.91 -5.73 -14.02
N SER A 77 -13.69 -6.65 -14.59
CA SER A 77 -14.42 -6.36 -15.82
C SER A 77 -15.55 -5.34 -15.57
N PRO A 78 -16.03 -4.61 -16.60
CA PRO A 78 -17.24 -3.80 -16.45
C PRO A 78 -18.43 -4.62 -15.97
N ALA A 79 -18.57 -5.88 -16.40
CA ALA A 79 -19.66 -6.77 -15.97
C ALA A 79 -19.66 -7.03 -14.46
N ALA A 80 -18.48 -7.18 -13.84
CA ALA A 80 -18.38 -7.36 -12.38
C ALA A 80 -18.89 -6.11 -11.63
N PHE A 81 -18.67 -4.92 -12.17
CA PHE A 81 -19.23 -3.68 -11.60
C PHE A 81 -20.74 -3.57 -11.80
N VAL A 82 -21.26 -3.95 -12.98
CA VAL A 82 -22.70 -3.98 -13.22
C VAL A 82 -23.40 -4.91 -12.23
N GLU A 83 -22.80 -6.07 -11.95
CA GLU A 83 -23.31 -7.01 -10.94
C GLU A 83 -23.29 -6.39 -9.54
N ALA A 84 -22.20 -5.73 -9.14
CA ALA A 84 -22.10 -5.06 -7.86
C ALA A 84 -23.14 -3.93 -7.72
N TYR A 85 -23.37 -3.14 -8.76
CA TYR A 85 -24.38 -2.08 -8.77
C TYR A 85 -25.80 -2.63 -8.66
N ARG A 86 -26.11 -3.70 -9.40
CA ARG A 86 -27.42 -4.40 -9.31
C ARG A 86 -27.66 -4.96 -7.92
N ALA A 87 -26.65 -5.58 -7.31
CA ALA A 87 -26.78 -6.12 -5.96
C ALA A 87 -27.07 -5.04 -4.91
N LEU A 88 -26.58 -3.81 -5.09
CA LEU A 88 -26.92 -2.67 -4.23
C LEU A 88 -28.32 -2.13 -4.55
N ALA A 89 -28.75 -2.09 -5.81
CA ALA A 89 -30.11 -1.75 -6.20
C ALA A 89 -31.13 -2.69 -5.59
N ASP A 90 -30.87 -4.00 -5.65
CA ASP A 90 -31.71 -5.04 -5.04
C ASP A 90 -31.77 -4.92 -3.50
N ALA A 91 -30.68 -4.41 -2.88
CA ALA A 91 -30.63 -4.07 -1.46
C ALA A 91 -31.34 -2.74 -1.11
N GLY A 92 -32.00 -2.08 -2.09
CA GLY A 92 -32.78 -0.87 -1.92
C GLY A 92 -31.97 0.43 -1.98
N CYS A 93 -30.73 0.40 -2.51
CA CYS A 93 -30.01 1.63 -2.81
C CYS A 93 -30.58 2.31 -4.05
N THR A 94 -30.69 3.64 -4.02
CA THR A 94 -31.21 4.45 -5.13
C THR A 94 -30.11 5.18 -5.88
N SER A 95 -28.92 5.26 -5.30
CA SER A 95 -27.71 5.82 -5.89
C SER A 95 -26.46 5.13 -5.30
N ILE A 96 -25.33 5.29 -5.96
CA ILE A 96 -24.09 4.59 -5.63
C ILE A 96 -22.90 5.56 -5.72
N VAL A 97 -22.00 5.50 -4.75
CA VAL A 97 -20.63 6.04 -4.85
C VAL A 97 -19.70 4.87 -5.15
N SER A 98 -19.03 4.92 -6.31
CA SER A 98 -18.08 3.88 -6.77
C SER A 98 -16.66 4.43 -6.70
N LEU A 99 -15.94 4.13 -5.61
CA LEU A 99 -14.64 4.72 -5.24
C LEU A 99 -13.50 3.72 -5.44
N HIS A 100 -12.51 4.06 -6.27
CA HIS A 100 -11.50 3.11 -6.73
C HIS A 100 -10.07 3.62 -6.61
N ALA A 101 -9.12 2.65 -6.68
CA ALA A 101 -7.69 2.94 -6.75
C ALA A 101 -7.36 3.97 -7.85
N SER A 102 -6.25 4.69 -7.63
CA SER A 102 -5.75 5.70 -8.57
C SER A 102 -5.78 5.22 -10.02
N GLN A 103 -6.40 6.02 -10.89
CA GLN A 103 -6.43 5.79 -12.33
C GLN A 103 -5.04 5.74 -12.95
N ALA A 104 -4.05 6.42 -12.34
CA ALA A 104 -2.66 6.37 -12.79
C ALA A 104 -1.98 5.01 -12.49
N LEU A 105 -2.52 4.21 -11.55
CA LEU A 105 -1.99 2.89 -11.17
C LEU A 105 -2.83 1.75 -11.75
N SER A 106 -4.14 1.97 -11.97
CA SER A 106 -5.06 0.94 -12.43
C SER A 106 -6.17 1.53 -13.30
N SER A 107 -6.55 0.85 -14.37
CA SER A 107 -7.70 1.25 -15.18
C SER A 107 -9.05 0.85 -14.56
N THR A 108 -9.11 0.56 -13.26
CA THR A 108 -10.33 0.16 -12.53
C THR A 108 -11.43 1.22 -12.64
N VAL A 109 -11.06 2.51 -12.44
CA VAL A 109 -11.99 3.65 -12.64
C VAL A 109 -12.65 3.63 -14.02
N SER A 110 -11.89 3.29 -15.07
CA SER A 110 -12.44 3.23 -16.44
C SER A 110 -13.47 2.10 -16.60
N SER A 111 -13.22 0.92 -15.96
CA SER A 111 -14.20 -0.18 -15.95
C SER A 111 -15.47 0.20 -15.20
N ALA A 112 -15.35 0.85 -14.05
CA ALA A 112 -16.48 1.33 -13.25
C ALA A 112 -17.32 2.37 -14.01
N ARG A 113 -16.66 3.32 -14.72
CA ARG A 113 -17.35 4.31 -15.56
C ARG A 113 -18.12 3.67 -16.72
N LEU A 114 -17.55 2.65 -17.37
CA LEU A 114 -18.29 1.92 -18.40
C LEU A 114 -19.53 1.22 -17.82
N ALA A 115 -19.39 0.60 -16.67
CA ALA A 115 -20.47 -0.10 -15.99
C ALA A 115 -21.57 0.87 -15.51
N SER A 116 -21.23 2.09 -15.10
CA SER A 116 -22.21 3.07 -14.62
C SER A 116 -23.23 3.48 -15.70
N LEU A 117 -22.86 3.38 -16.97
CA LEU A 117 -23.78 3.64 -18.10
C LEU A 117 -24.90 2.61 -18.21
N GLU A 118 -24.71 1.41 -17.67
CA GLU A 118 -25.64 0.28 -17.70
C GLU A 118 -26.32 0.03 -16.35
N ALA A 119 -25.99 0.80 -15.31
CA ALA A 119 -26.42 0.53 -13.94
C ALA A 119 -27.92 0.76 -13.69
N GLY A 120 -28.57 1.65 -14.49
CA GLY A 120 -29.96 2.07 -14.26
C GLY A 120 -30.19 2.84 -12.97
N LEU A 121 -29.12 3.26 -12.31
CA LEU A 121 -29.04 4.06 -11.10
C LEU A 121 -28.10 5.26 -11.32
N ASP A 122 -28.20 6.24 -10.45
CA ASP A 122 -27.21 7.32 -10.36
C ASP A 122 -25.94 6.78 -9.69
N VAL A 123 -24.82 6.73 -10.45
CA VAL A 123 -23.53 6.19 -10.00
C VAL A 123 -22.46 7.26 -10.15
N GLU A 124 -22.01 7.78 -9.01
CA GLU A 124 -20.86 8.69 -8.97
C GLU A 124 -19.55 7.90 -8.87
N VAL A 125 -18.75 7.92 -9.94
CA VAL A 125 -17.49 7.19 -10.00
C VAL A 125 -16.32 8.11 -9.63
N VAL A 126 -15.62 7.75 -8.55
CA VAL A 126 -14.54 8.55 -7.95
C VAL A 126 -13.18 7.87 -8.17
N ASP A 127 -12.23 8.62 -8.72
CA ASP A 127 -10.80 8.30 -8.67
C ASP A 127 -10.22 8.78 -7.34
N SER A 128 -9.82 7.86 -6.48
CA SER A 128 -9.27 8.20 -5.17
C SER A 128 -7.88 8.83 -5.23
N ARG A 129 -7.15 8.67 -6.35
CA ARG A 129 -5.74 9.02 -6.53
C ARG A 129 -4.81 8.38 -5.48
N THR A 130 -5.24 7.30 -4.86
CA THR A 130 -4.50 6.56 -3.83
C THR A 130 -4.82 5.06 -3.92
N LEU A 131 -4.44 4.28 -2.91
CA LEU A 131 -4.75 2.85 -2.75
C LEU A 131 -4.56 2.43 -1.29
N GLY A 132 -4.81 1.15 -0.99
CA GLY A 132 -4.68 0.63 0.38
C GLY A 132 -5.66 1.30 1.33
N MET A 133 -5.31 1.38 2.60
CA MET A 133 -6.19 2.01 3.59
C MET A 133 -6.43 3.51 3.38
N ALA A 134 -5.64 4.20 2.55
CA ALA A 134 -5.98 5.55 2.13
C ALA A 134 -7.28 5.58 1.31
N LEU A 135 -7.46 4.60 0.39
CA LEU A 135 -8.74 4.34 -0.27
C LEU A 135 -9.77 3.79 0.73
N GLY A 136 -9.35 2.85 1.61
CA GLY A 136 -10.21 2.25 2.63
C GLY A 136 -10.85 3.27 3.57
N PHE A 137 -10.10 4.26 4.04
CA PHE A 137 -10.66 5.36 4.86
C PHE A 137 -11.66 6.20 4.07
N GLY A 138 -11.45 6.45 2.78
CA GLY A 138 -12.42 7.08 1.91
C GLY A 138 -13.74 6.28 1.81
N VAL A 139 -13.63 4.94 1.73
CA VAL A 139 -14.80 4.05 1.76
C VAL A 139 -15.53 4.12 3.10
N LEU A 140 -14.81 4.12 4.23
CA LEU A 140 -15.42 4.24 5.56
C LEU A 140 -16.12 5.60 5.73
N ALA A 141 -15.52 6.69 5.24
CA ALA A 141 -16.18 8.00 5.24
C ALA A 141 -17.48 7.97 4.42
N ALA A 142 -17.43 7.40 3.20
CA ALA A 142 -18.63 7.25 2.37
C ALA A 142 -19.75 6.46 3.08
N LEU A 143 -19.40 5.34 3.73
CA LEU A 143 -20.37 4.52 4.48
C LEU A 143 -21.00 5.30 5.65
N ARG A 144 -20.21 6.03 6.42
CA ARG A 144 -20.70 6.86 7.54
C ARG A 144 -21.68 7.94 7.07
N TRP A 145 -21.32 8.66 6.00
CA TRP A 145 -22.17 9.72 5.44
C TRP A 145 -23.44 9.17 4.80
N SER A 146 -23.34 8.02 4.08
CA SER A 146 -24.52 7.33 3.57
C SER A 146 -25.49 6.92 4.67
N GLN A 147 -24.99 6.36 5.78
CA GLN A 147 -25.83 5.99 6.90
C GLN A 147 -26.42 7.17 7.68
N ALA A 148 -25.72 8.31 7.69
CA ALA A 148 -26.26 9.55 8.21
C ALA A 148 -27.36 10.15 7.31
N GLY A 149 -27.65 9.52 6.15
CA GLY A 149 -28.77 9.90 5.26
C GLY A 149 -28.45 11.02 4.28
N TYR A 150 -27.16 11.27 4.02
CA TYR A 150 -26.71 12.24 3.02
C TYR A 150 -26.90 11.72 1.59
N ASP A 151 -27.06 12.64 0.64
CA ASP A 151 -27.17 12.32 -0.79
C ASP A 151 -25.84 11.87 -1.40
N VAL A 152 -25.90 11.39 -2.65
CA VAL A 152 -24.75 10.81 -3.36
C VAL A 152 -23.62 11.82 -3.53
N ASP A 153 -23.93 13.10 -3.76
CA ASP A 153 -22.93 14.14 -3.95
C ASP A 153 -22.15 14.40 -2.66
N ALA A 154 -22.85 14.51 -1.52
CA ALA A 154 -22.24 14.73 -0.22
C ALA A 154 -21.41 13.51 0.21
N VAL A 155 -21.91 12.28 -0.01
CA VAL A 155 -21.20 11.03 0.27
C VAL A 155 -19.93 10.93 -0.58
N ALA A 156 -20.00 11.25 -1.87
CA ALA A 156 -18.83 11.24 -2.76
C ALA A 156 -17.81 12.31 -2.37
N GLU A 157 -18.25 13.49 -1.94
CA GLU A 157 -17.36 14.57 -1.51
C GLU A 157 -16.63 14.20 -0.21
N ALA A 158 -17.30 13.59 0.76
CA ALA A 158 -16.67 13.09 1.98
C ALA A 158 -15.58 12.04 1.67
N ALA A 159 -15.85 11.14 0.73
CA ALA A 159 -14.87 10.16 0.25
C ALA A 159 -13.68 10.83 -0.43
N ARG A 160 -13.92 11.81 -1.33
CA ARG A 160 -12.86 12.57 -2.03
C ARG A 160 -12.00 13.35 -1.04
N ALA A 161 -12.62 14.06 -0.09
CA ALA A 161 -11.92 14.83 0.92
C ALA A 161 -11.00 13.94 1.77
N THR A 162 -11.49 12.76 2.20
CA THR A 162 -10.68 11.78 2.94
C THR A 162 -9.49 11.29 2.12
N CYS A 163 -9.71 10.88 0.87
CA CYS A 163 -8.63 10.43 -0.01
C CYS A 163 -7.62 11.54 -0.30
N ALA A 164 -8.06 12.77 -0.55
CA ALA A 164 -7.20 13.92 -0.81
C ALA A 164 -6.36 14.33 0.40
N SER A 165 -6.90 14.19 1.62
CA SER A 165 -6.15 14.42 2.86
C SER A 165 -5.13 13.32 3.14
N SER A 166 -5.30 12.13 2.56
CA SER A 166 -4.47 10.96 2.89
C SER A 166 -3.01 11.14 2.48
N ARG A 167 -2.12 10.58 3.29
CA ARG A 167 -0.70 10.47 3.00
C ARG A 167 -0.29 9.02 3.19
N THR A 168 0.35 8.46 2.17
CA THR A 168 0.78 7.06 2.15
C THR A 168 2.27 6.99 1.86
N ALA A 169 3.03 6.35 2.75
CA ALA A 169 4.41 6.01 2.51
C ALA A 169 4.66 4.53 2.83
N PHE A 170 5.62 3.94 2.14
CA PHE A 170 5.93 2.53 2.31
C PHE A 170 7.37 2.21 1.95
N TYR A 171 7.88 1.18 2.60
CA TYR A 171 9.14 0.52 2.35
C TYR A 171 8.92 -0.70 1.47
N VAL A 172 9.86 -1.00 0.59
CA VAL A 172 9.90 -2.25 -0.17
C VAL A 172 11.29 -2.87 -0.09
N ASP A 173 11.38 -4.19 -0.11
CA ASP A 173 12.66 -4.91 -0.16
C ASP A 173 13.36 -4.74 -1.51
N SER A 174 12.58 -4.62 -2.58
CA SER A 174 13.03 -4.49 -3.97
C SER A 174 12.06 -3.66 -4.79
N LEU A 175 12.58 -2.88 -5.73
CA LEU A 175 11.79 -2.14 -6.72
C LEU A 175 11.35 -3.03 -7.90
N GLU A 176 11.86 -4.27 -7.98
CA GLU A 176 11.65 -5.15 -9.13
C GLU A 176 10.17 -5.50 -9.38
N PRO A 177 9.35 -5.83 -8.35
CA PRO A 177 7.92 -6.07 -8.56
C PRO A 177 7.20 -4.84 -9.14
N LEU A 178 7.49 -3.63 -8.63
CA LEU A 178 6.92 -2.38 -9.15
C LEU A 178 7.34 -2.13 -10.61
N ARG A 179 8.60 -2.44 -10.96
CA ARG A 179 9.11 -2.30 -12.32
C ARG A 179 8.43 -3.28 -13.28
N ARG A 180 8.40 -4.57 -12.93
CA ARG A 180 7.76 -5.62 -13.74
C ARG A 180 6.28 -5.33 -13.94
N GLY A 181 5.60 -4.87 -12.90
CA GLY A 181 4.19 -4.48 -12.96
C GLY A 181 3.93 -3.16 -13.70
N GLY A 182 4.97 -2.39 -14.06
CA GLY A 182 4.82 -1.08 -14.69
C GLY A 182 4.28 0.02 -13.77
N ARG A 183 4.21 -0.21 -12.46
CA ARG A 183 3.70 0.74 -11.44
C ARG A 183 4.81 1.46 -10.69
N ILE A 184 6.06 1.36 -11.16
CA ILE A 184 7.21 2.01 -10.53
C ILE A 184 7.12 3.54 -10.50
N GLY A 185 6.39 4.16 -11.42
CA GLY A 185 6.17 5.60 -11.49
C GLY A 185 7.48 6.40 -11.45
N ARG A 186 7.50 7.52 -10.71
CA ARG A 186 8.70 8.36 -10.55
C ARG A 186 9.82 7.69 -9.74
N ALA A 187 9.53 6.58 -9.04
CA ALA A 187 10.54 5.80 -8.31
C ALA A 187 11.51 5.05 -9.26
N GLY A 188 11.21 4.98 -10.56
CA GLY A 188 12.11 4.45 -11.58
C GLY A 188 13.48 5.11 -11.59
N ALA A 189 13.58 6.39 -11.23
CA ALA A 189 14.86 7.12 -11.09
C ALA A 189 15.78 6.56 -9.98
N LEU A 190 15.27 5.73 -9.08
CA LEU A 190 16.07 5.04 -8.05
C LEU A 190 16.75 3.77 -8.56
N PHE A 191 16.39 3.28 -9.75
CA PHE A 191 16.95 2.08 -10.34
C PHE A 191 18.42 2.30 -10.75
N GLY A 192 19.29 1.36 -10.43
CA GLY A 192 20.72 1.46 -10.76
C GLY A 192 21.59 2.18 -9.71
N SER A 193 21.02 2.72 -8.63
CA SER A 193 21.80 3.22 -7.49
C SER A 193 22.26 2.04 -6.61
N ALA A 194 23.48 2.16 -6.02
CA ALA A 194 24.22 1.12 -5.30
C ALA A 194 23.38 0.09 -4.51
N LEU A 195 23.75 -1.18 -4.60
CA LEU A 195 23.07 -2.41 -4.15
C LEU A 195 22.62 -2.49 -2.67
N SER A 196 22.97 -1.55 -1.82
CA SER A 196 22.71 -1.61 -0.37
C SER A 196 21.67 -0.62 0.15
N ILE A 197 20.97 0.10 -0.74
CA ILE A 197 19.99 1.12 -0.33
C ILE A 197 18.59 0.55 -0.41
N LYS A 198 17.83 0.69 0.68
CA LYS A 198 16.42 0.33 0.78
C LYS A 198 15.56 1.58 0.52
N PRO A 199 14.68 1.56 -0.50
CA PRO A 199 13.87 2.73 -0.81
C PRO A 199 12.67 2.86 0.12
N LEU A 200 12.40 4.10 0.54
CA LEU A 200 11.09 4.52 1.01
C LEU A 200 10.38 5.25 -0.13
N LEU A 201 9.17 4.87 -0.36
CA LEU A 201 8.31 5.37 -1.44
C LEU A 201 7.08 6.02 -0.83
N GLN A 202 6.40 6.83 -1.61
CA GLN A 202 5.10 7.42 -1.27
C GLN A 202 4.15 7.36 -2.46
N VAL A 203 2.88 7.49 -2.19
CA VAL A 203 1.89 7.82 -3.21
C VAL A 203 1.77 9.34 -3.24
N ASP A 204 2.10 9.92 -4.37
CA ASP A 204 2.08 11.36 -4.59
C ASP A 204 1.32 11.66 -5.87
N ASP A 205 0.18 12.33 -5.72
CA ASP A 205 -0.70 12.65 -6.81
C ASP A 205 -1.14 11.42 -7.64
N GLY A 206 -1.43 10.32 -6.96
CA GLY A 206 -1.89 9.07 -7.59
C GLY A 206 -0.80 8.20 -8.18
N VAL A 207 0.48 8.58 -8.12
CA VAL A 207 1.61 7.79 -8.66
C VAL A 207 2.61 7.44 -7.57
N ILE A 208 3.37 6.36 -7.78
CA ILE A 208 4.48 5.99 -6.90
C ILE A 208 5.66 6.94 -7.13
N ALA A 209 6.15 7.54 -6.04
CA ALA A 209 7.26 8.48 -6.04
C ALA A 209 8.29 8.13 -4.96
N PRO A 210 9.57 8.51 -5.13
CA PRO A 210 10.58 8.34 -4.09
C PRO A 210 10.30 9.29 -2.92
N LEU A 211 10.45 8.81 -1.69
CA LEU A 211 10.38 9.60 -0.47
C LEU A 211 11.75 9.76 0.19
N ALA A 212 12.43 8.64 0.45
CA ALA A 212 13.73 8.63 1.10
C ALA A 212 14.50 7.34 0.77
N ARG A 213 15.75 7.28 1.25
CA ARG A 213 16.59 6.08 1.18
C ARG A 213 17.08 5.74 2.57
N VAL A 214 16.99 4.47 2.94
CA VAL A 214 17.48 3.95 4.23
C VAL A 214 18.40 2.76 4.02
N ARG A 215 19.17 2.38 5.05
CA ARG A 215 20.16 1.30 4.94
C ARG A 215 19.66 -0.03 5.53
N SER A 216 18.59 -0.01 6.33
CA SER A 216 18.05 -1.20 6.97
C SER A 216 16.54 -1.11 7.17
N ARG A 217 15.88 -2.27 7.38
CA ARG A 217 14.45 -2.34 7.69
C ARG A 217 14.10 -1.61 8.99
N GLY A 218 14.93 -1.74 10.04
CA GLY A 218 14.73 -1.00 11.30
C GLY A 218 14.71 0.50 11.09
N LYS A 219 15.66 1.04 10.29
CA LYS A 219 15.65 2.46 9.92
C LYS A 219 14.45 2.85 9.05
N ALA A 220 13.90 1.92 8.26
CA ALA A 220 12.65 2.16 7.53
C ALA A 220 11.46 2.35 8.47
N VAL A 221 11.32 1.48 9.47
CA VAL A 221 10.27 1.57 10.52
C VAL A 221 10.35 2.90 11.27
N GLU A 222 11.55 3.26 11.76
CA GLU A 222 11.79 4.54 12.44
C GLU A 222 11.38 5.73 11.56
N ARG A 223 11.81 5.73 10.29
CA ARG A 223 11.54 6.81 9.35
C ARG A 223 10.07 6.90 8.98
N LEU A 224 9.39 5.76 8.77
CA LEU A 224 7.96 5.72 8.51
C LEU A 224 7.15 6.25 9.69
N GLY A 225 7.50 5.85 10.93
CA GLY A 225 6.82 6.35 12.12
C GLY A 225 6.98 7.86 12.30
N THR A 226 8.21 8.38 12.20
CA THR A 226 8.47 9.82 12.28
C THR A 226 7.75 10.57 11.16
N TRP A 227 7.78 10.04 9.93
CA TRP A 227 7.09 10.65 8.80
C TRP A 227 5.57 10.68 9.01
N ALA A 228 4.96 9.56 9.45
CA ALA A 228 3.51 9.48 9.64
C ALA A 228 3.01 10.44 10.72
N LEU A 229 3.73 10.56 11.85
CA LEU A 229 3.40 11.52 12.91
C LEU A 229 3.50 12.95 12.38
N ALA A 230 4.59 13.30 11.70
CA ALA A 230 4.76 14.64 11.12
C ALA A 230 3.68 14.95 10.05
N GLN A 231 3.26 13.97 9.24
CA GLN A 231 2.14 14.18 8.33
C GLN A 231 0.83 14.39 9.08
N ALA A 232 0.56 13.59 10.11
CA ALA A 232 -0.67 13.69 10.89
C ALA A 232 -0.82 15.04 11.61
N GLU A 233 0.29 15.62 12.09
CA GLU A 233 0.30 16.96 12.69
C GLU A 233 -0.11 18.05 11.69
N ASN A 234 0.25 17.88 10.42
CA ASN A 234 -0.04 18.81 9.33
C ASN A 234 -1.37 18.56 8.59
N LEU A 235 -2.14 17.54 8.99
CA LEU A 235 -3.48 17.33 8.44
C LEU A 235 -4.46 18.38 9.00
N GLY A 236 -5.47 18.70 8.18
CA GLY A 236 -6.53 19.64 8.55
C GLY A 236 -7.41 19.19 9.72
N GLU A 237 -8.53 19.87 9.92
CA GLU A 237 -9.52 19.52 10.92
C GLU A 237 -10.28 18.26 10.56
N GLY A 238 -10.73 17.49 11.57
CA GLY A 238 -11.51 16.27 11.43
C GLY A 238 -10.89 15.09 12.21
N GLU A 239 -11.46 13.91 12.06
CA GLU A 239 -11.02 12.69 12.70
C GLU A 239 -9.73 12.17 12.05
N ARG A 240 -8.60 12.27 12.75
CA ARG A 240 -7.33 11.69 12.28
C ARG A 240 -7.36 10.19 12.45
N VAL A 241 -7.05 9.47 11.37
CA VAL A 241 -6.99 8.01 11.31
C VAL A 241 -5.64 7.55 10.75
N CYS A 242 -5.21 6.36 11.19
CA CYS A 242 -3.94 5.78 10.77
C CYS A 242 -4.06 4.28 10.53
N ALA A 243 -3.38 3.78 9.50
CA ALA A 243 -3.21 2.36 9.25
C ALA A 243 -1.77 1.99 8.93
N VAL A 244 -1.38 0.79 9.32
CA VAL A 244 -0.09 0.17 8.99
C VAL A 244 -0.34 -1.06 8.13
N HIS A 245 0.28 -1.10 6.95
CA HIS A 245 0.20 -2.22 6.02
C HIS A 245 1.39 -3.14 6.14
N SER A 246 1.15 -4.45 6.23
CA SER A 246 2.17 -5.47 6.07
C SER A 246 1.59 -6.80 5.59
N LEU A 247 2.46 -7.71 5.11
CA LEU A 247 2.11 -9.11 4.89
C LEU A 247 3.04 -10.01 5.71
N GLN A 248 4.35 -9.94 5.50
CA GLN A 248 5.33 -10.83 6.13
C GLN A 248 6.02 -10.24 7.38
N HIS A 249 5.92 -8.93 7.60
CA HIS A 249 6.60 -8.24 8.70
C HIS A 249 5.64 -7.82 9.81
N SER A 250 4.84 -8.77 10.33
CA SER A 250 3.86 -8.48 11.40
C SER A 250 4.48 -7.87 12.66
N GLU A 251 5.68 -8.32 13.07
CA GLU A 251 6.39 -7.78 14.22
C GLU A 251 6.81 -6.31 13.99
N LEU A 252 7.36 -6.00 12.80
CA LEU A 252 7.74 -4.64 12.46
C LEU A 252 6.50 -3.73 12.29
N ALA A 253 5.41 -4.28 11.78
CA ALA A 253 4.14 -3.58 11.70
C ALA A 253 3.60 -3.26 13.10
N GLN A 254 3.70 -4.20 14.05
CA GLN A 254 3.29 -3.96 15.44
C GLN A 254 4.15 -2.87 16.10
N VAL A 255 5.48 -2.91 15.93
CA VAL A 255 6.37 -1.84 16.42
C VAL A 255 5.96 -0.48 15.85
N LEU A 256 5.57 -0.42 14.57
CA LEU A 256 5.10 0.81 13.95
C LEU A 256 3.75 1.26 14.49
N VAL A 257 2.80 0.34 14.69
CA VAL A 257 1.49 0.59 15.32
C VAL A 257 1.66 1.14 16.73
N ASP A 258 2.50 0.49 17.57
CA ASP A 258 2.76 0.91 18.94
C ASP A 258 3.37 2.31 19.00
N ARG A 259 4.32 2.60 18.10
CA ARG A 259 4.92 3.93 17.98
C ARG A 259 3.90 4.99 17.60
N LEU A 260 3.01 4.70 16.67
CA LEU A 260 1.97 5.63 16.22
C LEU A 260 0.87 5.81 17.28
N GLY A 261 0.60 4.76 18.06
CA GLY A 261 -0.36 4.81 19.17
C GLY A 261 0.15 5.51 20.43
N GLY A 262 1.38 6.01 20.44
CA GLY A 262 1.98 6.67 21.60
C GLY A 262 2.59 5.72 22.63
N GLY A 263 2.74 4.44 22.31
CA GLY A 263 3.47 3.46 23.11
C GLY A 263 4.98 3.74 23.07
N ALA A 264 5.66 3.69 24.21
CA ALA A 264 7.11 3.80 24.29
C ALA A 264 7.79 2.74 23.42
N SER A 265 8.74 3.13 22.57
CA SER A 265 9.58 2.20 21.81
C SER A 265 10.18 1.15 22.73
N PRO A 266 10.09 -0.16 22.45
CA PRO A 266 10.85 -1.15 23.19
C PRO A 266 12.34 -0.94 22.90
N GLY A 267 13.04 -0.33 23.89
CA GLY A 267 14.44 -0.52 24.18
C GLY A 267 15.48 -0.14 23.13
N ALA A 268 15.81 1.14 23.06
CA ALA A 268 17.22 1.54 22.90
C ALA A 268 17.88 1.37 24.26
N GLY A 269 18.45 0.19 24.53
CA GLY A 269 19.22 0.00 25.74
C GLY A 269 19.32 -1.47 26.17
N ARG A 270 20.42 -2.08 25.77
CA ARG A 270 21.28 -2.97 26.54
C ARG A 270 22.16 -3.82 25.62
N ASP A 271 23.13 -3.16 24.97
CA ASP A 271 24.41 -3.79 24.68
C ASP A 271 25.28 -3.52 25.93
N GLY A 272 25.45 -4.54 26.74
CA GLY A 272 26.33 -4.46 27.88
C GLY A 272 26.06 -5.57 28.89
N GLU A 273 27.00 -6.51 28.92
CA GLU A 273 27.21 -7.55 29.94
C GLU A 273 26.62 -8.93 29.66
N ALA A 274 27.33 -9.65 28.79
CA ALA A 274 27.50 -11.07 28.95
C ALA A 274 28.99 -11.36 29.24
N ARG A 275 29.37 -11.22 30.48
CA ARG A 275 30.62 -11.82 31.01
C ARG A 275 30.25 -13.06 31.84
N SER A 276 30.84 -14.19 31.39
CA SER A 276 31.38 -15.27 32.18
C SER A 276 30.48 -15.99 33.19
N ALA A 277 30.11 -17.22 32.87
CA ALA A 277 30.18 -18.35 33.83
C ALA A 277 30.51 -19.63 33.05
N GLU A 278 31.80 -19.92 32.98
CA GLU A 278 32.30 -21.29 32.87
C GLU A 278 32.06 -22.01 34.21
N ALA A 279 31.47 -23.21 34.15
CA ALA A 279 31.85 -24.31 35.07
C ALA A 279 31.20 -25.62 34.60
N SER A 280 32.00 -26.45 34.01
CA SER A 280 32.30 -27.87 34.31
C SER A 280 31.17 -28.81 34.81
N SER A 281 30.96 -29.89 34.06
CA SER A 281 31.06 -31.31 34.52
C SER A 281 30.77 -32.24 33.32
N THR A 282 31.75 -32.92 32.80
CA THR A 282 32.17 -34.32 32.95
C THR A 282 31.03 -35.37 32.87
N GLY A 283 31.23 -36.30 31.91
CA GLY A 283 30.81 -37.68 32.04
C GLY A 283 30.07 -38.26 30.86
N SER A 284 30.72 -38.87 29.95
CA SER A 284 31.02 -40.31 29.77
C SER A 284 30.02 -41.11 28.93
N SER A 285 30.60 -41.73 27.90
CA SER A 285 30.38 -43.05 27.29
C SER A 285 29.05 -43.35 26.60
N GLY A 286 29.00 -43.84 25.38
CA GLY A 286 29.61 -44.95 24.73
C GLY A 286 28.62 -45.55 23.76
N GLY A 287 29.13 -46.13 22.66
CA GLY A 287 28.50 -47.26 21.99
C GLY A 287 28.03 -46.98 20.56
N THR A 288 28.85 -47.13 19.57
CA THR A 288 29.01 -48.24 18.58
C THR A 288 27.78 -48.63 17.74
N GLY A 289 28.07 -48.71 16.43
CA GLY A 289 27.43 -49.62 15.46
C GLY A 289 27.04 -48.95 14.16
N ASP A 290 27.92 -48.94 13.17
CA ASP A 290 27.99 -49.70 11.91
C ASP A 290 26.65 -49.91 11.18
N ASP A 291 26.45 -49.60 9.94
CA ASP A 291 26.86 -50.22 8.69
C ASP A 291 26.14 -49.55 7.49
N ALA A 292 26.88 -49.12 6.55
CA ALA A 292 26.98 -49.40 5.11
C ALA A 292 25.68 -49.72 4.34
N THR A 293 25.42 -49.03 3.25
CA THR A 293 25.54 -49.45 1.85
C THR A 293 24.84 -48.49 0.92
N GLY A 294 25.56 -47.86 0.00
CA GLY A 294 24.99 -47.42 -1.29
C GLY A 294 24.92 -48.64 -2.23
N PRO A 295 24.50 -48.54 -3.49
CA PRO A 295 25.05 -47.61 -4.48
C PRO A 295 24.10 -47.18 -5.66
N ALA A 296 24.65 -46.38 -6.54
CA ALA A 296 24.56 -46.39 -7.99
C ALA A 296 23.56 -45.43 -8.71
N ARG A 297 24.17 -44.50 -9.43
CA ARG A 297 23.71 -43.90 -10.70
C ARG A 297 23.79 -44.90 -11.88
N PRO A 298 23.08 -44.70 -12.98
CA PRO A 298 23.57 -44.04 -14.19
C PRO A 298 22.50 -43.14 -14.83
N GLY A 299 22.71 -42.06 -15.54
CA GLY A 299 23.59 -41.83 -16.71
C GLY A 299 22.88 -42.03 -18.03
N SER A 300 22.40 -40.96 -18.74
CA SER A 300 22.49 -40.85 -20.18
C SER A 300 21.97 -39.51 -20.71
N ARG A 301 22.78 -38.92 -21.48
CA ARG A 301 22.86 -38.03 -22.60
C ARG A 301 21.73 -38.20 -23.66
N ALA A 302 21.30 -37.04 -24.25
CA ALA A 302 21.15 -36.73 -25.69
C ALA A 302 20.62 -35.31 -25.80
N ALA A 303 21.35 -34.36 -26.36
CA ALA A 303 21.56 -33.95 -27.72
C ALA A 303 20.36 -33.18 -28.31
N GLY A 304 20.63 -31.88 -28.64
CA GLY A 304 19.71 -30.92 -29.24
C GLY A 304 19.45 -31.19 -30.76
N PRO A 305 18.76 -30.28 -31.45
CA PRO A 305 19.45 -29.46 -32.41
C PRO A 305 19.06 -27.97 -32.46
N ARG A 306 19.93 -27.22 -33.11
CA ARG A 306 19.81 -25.82 -33.51
C ARG A 306 18.98 -25.68 -34.80
N ALA A 307 18.37 -24.52 -34.99
CA ALA A 307 18.24 -23.80 -36.28
C ALA A 307 17.59 -22.46 -35.99
N ASP A 308 18.26 -21.34 -36.15
CA ASP A 308 18.40 -20.46 -37.33
C ASP A 308 17.13 -19.73 -37.76
N GLY A 309 17.21 -18.37 -37.79
CA GLY A 309 16.37 -17.54 -38.63
C GLY A 309 15.93 -16.21 -38.03
N ALA A 310 16.77 -15.17 -38.07
CA ALA A 310 16.30 -13.79 -38.25
C ALA A 310 16.17 -13.50 -39.76
N PRO A 311 15.40 -12.53 -40.25
CA PRO A 311 15.76 -11.11 -40.23
C PRO A 311 14.53 -10.18 -40.04
N GLY A 312 14.64 -8.99 -39.45
CA GLY A 312 15.10 -7.77 -40.10
C GLY A 312 13.95 -6.87 -40.56
N ALA A 313 13.85 -5.66 -40.01
CA ALA A 313 13.62 -4.38 -40.70
C ALA A 313 12.96 -3.37 -39.76
N ALA A 314 13.66 -2.36 -39.43
CA ALA A 314 13.66 -0.98 -39.88
C ALA A 314 12.71 -0.03 -39.10
N GLY A 315 13.34 0.94 -38.41
CA GLY A 315 12.72 2.12 -37.86
C GLY A 315 12.29 3.13 -38.94
N PRO A 316 11.78 4.30 -38.53
CA PRO A 316 12.67 5.45 -38.70
C PRO A 316 12.67 6.45 -37.53
N ASP A 317 13.78 7.17 -37.50
CA ASP A 317 14.17 8.41 -36.88
C ASP A 317 13.07 9.48 -36.70
N ALA A 318 13.13 10.17 -35.59
CA ALA A 318 12.92 11.61 -35.54
C ALA A 318 13.81 12.21 -34.45
N ALA A 319 14.84 12.86 -34.91
CA ALA A 319 15.79 13.65 -34.16
C ALA A 319 15.25 15.04 -33.84
N ASP A 320 15.90 15.64 -32.83
CA ASP A 320 16.10 17.09 -32.60
C ASP A 320 14.96 17.98 -32.12
N GLN A 321 15.08 18.40 -30.87
CA GLN A 321 15.30 19.83 -30.58
C GLN A 321 15.86 20.00 -29.15
N VAL A 322 17.15 20.34 -29.14
CA VAL A 322 17.89 20.89 -27.99
C VAL A 322 17.45 22.33 -27.79
N GLY A 323 16.98 22.68 -26.62
CA GLY A 323 16.75 24.05 -26.15
C GLY A 323 17.56 24.30 -24.90
N ASP A 324 18.69 24.99 -25.08
CA ASP A 324 19.55 25.60 -24.07
C ASP A 324 18.77 26.54 -23.15
N VAL A 325 18.88 26.35 -21.83
CA VAL A 325 18.65 27.45 -20.88
C VAL A 325 19.76 27.49 -19.82
N ALA A 326 20.32 28.64 -19.78
CA ALA A 326 21.51 29.12 -19.12
C ALA A 326 21.71 28.82 -17.64
N ALA A 327 22.97 28.69 -17.30
CA ALA A 327 23.59 28.71 -15.99
C ALA A 327 23.21 29.94 -15.17
N LEU A 328 22.88 29.74 -13.88
CA LEU A 328 22.97 30.77 -12.85
C LEU A 328 23.67 30.20 -11.60
N GLY A 329 24.88 30.71 -11.42
CA GLY A 329 25.53 31.16 -10.20
C GLY A 329 25.62 30.16 -9.00
N ALA A 330 26.81 29.58 -8.83
CA ALA A 330 27.27 29.07 -7.53
C ALA A 330 27.74 30.24 -6.65
N PRO A 331 27.43 30.23 -5.33
CA PRO A 331 28.21 31.02 -4.37
C PRO A 331 29.33 30.18 -3.75
N SER A 332 30.50 30.80 -3.63
CA SER A 332 31.73 30.33 -3.01
C SER A 332 31.56 30.03 -1.51
N PRO A 333 32.45 29.17 -0.96
CA PRO A 333 32.44 28.83 0.46
C PRO A 333 33.24 29.84 1.24
N ASP A 334 32.64 30.49 2.23
CA ASP A 334 33.42 31.12 3.30
C ASP A 334 32.91 30.64 4.66
N GLY A 335 33.90 30.33 5.50
CA GLY A 335 33.74 29.56 6.70
C GLY A 335 33.13 30.34 7.87
N THR A 336 32.34 29.63 8.64
CA THR A 336 32.29 29.72 10.10
C THR A 336 31.91 28.38 10.67
N ARG A 337 32.89 27.69 11.25
CA ARG A 337 32.70 26.55 12.13
C ARG A 337 32.17 27.04 13.48
N GLY A 338 31.13 26.37 14.00
CA GLY A 338 30.78 26.42 15.40
C GLY A 338 29.32 26.84 15.60
N ASP A 339 28.52 25.91 16.13
CA ASP A 339 27.22 26.02 16.82
C ASP A 339 26.02 25.31 16.21
N GLY A 340 26.13 24.66 15.05
CA GLY A 340 24.99 23.91 14.48
C GLY A 340 24.70 22.54 15.13
N ALA A 341 25.63 21.96 15.90
CA ALA A 341 25.47 20.61 16.47
C ALA A 341 24.71 20.58 17.81
N ARG A 342 24.62 21.73 18.50
CA ARG A 342 23.91 21.84 19.78
C ARG A 342 22.43 22.18 19.63
N ALA A 343 22.09 22.92 18.59
CA ALA A 343 20.69 23.25 18.26
C ALA A 343 19.89 22.05 17.69
N ALA A 344 20.55 21.07 17.09
CA ALA A 344 19.91 19.87 16.59
C ALA A 344 19.61 18.81 17.68
N ALA A 345 20.29 18.86 18.82
CA ALA A 345 20.07 17.96 19.96
C ALA A 345 19.02 18.50 20.95
N GLU A 346 18.76 19.80 20.95
CA GLU A 346 17.77 20.43 21.82
C GLU A 346 16.38 20.56 21.17
N ALA A 347 16.27 20.32 19.85
CA ALA A 347 14.98 20.26 19.15
C ALA A 347 14.25 18.90 19.31
N ASP A 348 14.90 17.89 19.89
CA ASP A 348 14.29 16.57 20.12
C ASP A 348 13.61 16.43 21.50
N ALA A 349 13.61 17.47 22.31
CA ALA A 349 13.02 17.48 23.65
C ALA A 349 11.87 18.48 23.85
N ALA A 350 11.45 19.19 22.81
CA ALA A 350 10.38 20.18 22.93
C ALA A 350 9.07 19.65 22.35
N SER A 351 8.17 19.27 23.27
CA SER A 351 6.71 19.17 23.05
C SER A 351 6.28 18.18 21.94
N SER A 352 6.30 16.89 22.25
CA SER A 352 5.43 15.96 21.55
C SER A 352 3.98 16.30 21.95
N SER A 353 3.32 17.16 21.21
CA SER A 353 1.87 17.16 21.17
C SER A 353 1.48 15.81 20.59
N ALA A 354 1.09 14.88 21.46
CA ALA A 354 0.70 13.54 21.04
C ALA A 354 -0.42 13.66 19.99
N VAL A 355 -0.18 13.18 18.77
CA VAL A 355 -1.21 13.15 17.74
C VAL A 355 -2.39 12.39 18.29
N ARG A 356 -3.56 13.05 18.33
CA ARG A 356 -4.79 12.42 18.79
C ARG A 356 -5.46 11.70 17.62
N TRP A 357 -5.50 10.39 17.68
CA TRP A 357 -6.22 9.55 16.72
C TRP A 357 -7.67 9.36 17.14
N ALA A 358 -8.57 9.35 16.16
CA ALA A 358 -10.00 9.07 16.38
C ALA A 358 -10.25 7.60 16.76
N MET A 359 -9.35 6.72 16.31
CA MET A 359 -9.29 5.30 16.66
C MET A 359 -7.83 4.86 16.81
N ALA A 360 -7.58 3.76 17.48
CA ALA A 360 -6.24 3.19 17.52
C ALA A 360 -5.71 2.94 16.10
N PRO A 361 -4.40 3.14 15.85
CA PRO A 361 -3.80 2.79 14.56
C PRO A 361 -4.11 1.35 14.17
N VAL A 362 -4.59 1.14 12.96
CA VAL A 362 -5.08 -0.15 12.47
C VAL A 362 -3.97 -0.89 11.76
N GLN A 363 -3.78 -2.17 12.06
CA GLN A 363 -2.97 -3.04 11.22
C GLN A 363 -3.84 -3.64 10.11
N ALA A 364 -3.52 -3.35 8.85
CA ALA A 364 -4.21 -3.85 7.68
C ALA A 364 -3.28 -4.75 6.85
N ARG A 365 -3.74 -5.95 6.53
CA ARG A 365 -2.98 -6.88 5.70
C ARG A 365 -2.96 -6.41 4.25
N LEU A 366 -1.81 -6.53 3.58
CA LEU A 366 -1.73 -6.32 2.14
C LEU A 366 -2.49 -7.42 1.40
N GLY A 367 -3.34 -7.03 0.47
CA GLY A 367 -4.02 -7.95 -0.43
C GLY A 367 -3.07 -8.53 -1.50
N ALA A 368 -3.53 -9.55 -2.22
CA ALA A 368 -2.74 -10.26 -3.22
C ALA A 368 -2.33 -9.34 -4.38
N VAL A 369 -3.22 -8.46 -4.84
CA VAL A 369 -2.96 -7.49 -5.92
C VAL A 369 -1.88 -6.50 -5.51
N VAL A 370 -1.97 -5.91 -4.34
CA VAL A 370 -0.97 -4.95 -3.85
C VAL A 370 0.38 -5.67 -3.67
N THR A 371 0.37 -6.87 -3.07
CA THR A 371 1.56 -7.71 -2.87
C THR A 371 2.25 -8.04 -4.21
N ALA A 372 1.50 -8.31 -5.27
CA ALA A 372 2.05 -8.59 -6.59
C ALA A 372 2.94 -7.45 -7.11
N HIS A 373 2.64 -6.19 -6.74
CA HIS A 373 3.38 -5.01 -7.19
C HIS A 373 4.44 -4.52 -6.20
N VAL A 374 4.18 -4.59 -4.88
CA VAL A 374 5.14 -4.07 -3.89
C VAL A 374 6.04 -5.13 -3.28
N GLY A 375 5.68 -6.42 -3.47
CA GLY A 375 6.35 -7.56 -2.85
C GLY A 375 5.88 -7.82 -1.42
N ALA A 376 6.05 -9.06 -0.96
CA ALA A 376 5.57 -9.53 0.35
C ALA A 376 6.26 -8.86 1.54
N GLY A 377 7.50 -8.37 1.36
CA GLY A 377 8.27 -7.67 2.39
C GLY A 377 7.97 -6.17 2.51
N ALA A 378 6.92 -5.68 1.87
CA ALA A 378 6.52 -4.29 1.99
C ALA A 378 5.93 -3.98 3.38
N LEU A 379 6.21 -2.77 3.86
CA LEU A 379 5.66 -2.19 5.09
C LEU A 379 5.25 -0.76 4.82
N GLY A 380 3.99 -0.40 5.08
CA GLY A 380 3.46 0.92 4.78
C GLY A 380 2.78 1.57 5.97
N ALA A 381 2.73 2.90 5.95
CA ALA A 381 1.92 3.71 6.85
C ALA A 381 1.02 4.64 6.04
N VAL A 382 -0.21 4.77 6.49
CA VAL A 382 -1.23 5.66 5.95
C VAL A 382 -1.75 6.53 7.06
N VAL A 383 -1.85 7.82 6.81
CA VAL A 383 -2.57 8.76 7.68
C VAL A 383 -3.57 9.55 6.86
N ALA A 384 -4.73 9.84 7.42
CA ALA A 384 -5.78 10.61 6.76
C ALA A 384 -6.64 11.37 7.78
N VAL A 385 -7.46 12.29 7.28
CA VAL A 385 -8.56 12.89 8.03
C VAL A 385 -9.88 12.45 7.41
N MET A 386 -10.78 11.99 8.25
CA MET A 386 -12.16 11.68 7.87
C MET A 386 -13.06 12.83 8.33
N PRO A 387 -13.84 13.45 7.43
CA PRO A 387 -14.82 14.46 7.82
C PRO A 387 -15.97 13.80 8.57
N GLU A 388 -16.39 14.42 9.66
CA GLU A 388 -17.59 14.01 10.38
C GLU A 388 -18.84 14.47 9.62
N PRO A 389 -19.89 13.61 9.51
CA PRO A 389 -21.18 14.08 9.04
C PRO A 389 -21.69 15.19 9.97
N PRO A 390 -22.13 16.34 9.43
CA PRO A 390 -22.77 17.36 10.24
C PRO A 390 -23.98 16.77 10.98
N GLY A 391 -24.09 17.06 12.27
CA GLY A 391 -25.14 16.53 13.14
C GLY A 391 -26.55 17.01 12.77
#